data_c0ff87b950a54cc9c97f75ea43a68f33
#
_entry.id   c0ff87b950a54cc9c97f75ea43a68f33
#
_cell.length_a   1.000
_cell.length_b   1.000
_cell.length_c   1.000
_cell.angle_alpha   90.00
_cell.angle_beta   90.00
_cell.angle_gamma   90.00
#
_symmetry.space_group_name_H-M   'P 1'
#
loop_
_entity.id
_entity.type
_entity.pdbx_description
1 polymer ?
#
loop_
_entity_poly.entity_id
_entity_poly.type
_entity_poly.pdbx_seq_one_letter_code
_entity_poly.pdbx_strand_id
1 'polypeptide(L)'
;MIKIYSLFDFESFELLDIFDDFDYEIKEPKSNDEMLDDLFENEDFKKVYNRILDHFFKHRKSKKEELVVVSKENKIIFRKTGNDKTVQIPLELYMLKNYKDILIMIHNHPNGGVIPSESDVCAIVNFQSVFGAITNSNQIGILENNNKKPFEKNIRKLFLEDFELFKLDIYYKIDIEFSNMFNLINDKCDRAILDLLKVSLFYSYIINNIEELSNDFNFRMEKYGLKFSYMYEGDFEV
;
A
#
# COMPACT_ATOMS: atom_id res chain seq x y z
N MET A 1 19.88 -17.81 4.24
CA MET A 1 19.28 -18.39 5.46
C MET A 1 18.34 -17.32 6.01
N ILE A 2 17.05 -17.37 5.60
CA ILE A 2 16.02 -16.42 6.02
C ILE A 2 15.51 -16.89 7.37
N LYS A 3 15.74 -16.10 8.41
CA LYS A 3 15.13 -16.35 9.72
C LYS A 3 13.65 -15.98 9.62
N ILE A 4 12.79 -16.99 9.49
CA ILE A 4 11.35 -16.83 9.69
C ILE A 4 11.17 -16.78 11.21
N TYR A 5 10.84 -15.62 11.75
CA TYR A 5 10.43 -15.50 13.13
C TYR A 5 9.07 -16.17 13.30
N SER A 6 8.95 -17.11 14.25
CA SER A 6 7.69 -17.73 14.59
C SER A 6 6.77 -16.67 15.21
N LEU A 7 5.57 -16.55 14.67
CA LEU A 7 4.57 -15.53 15.00
C LEU A 7 3.78 -15.82 16.31
N PHE A 8 4.30 -16.65 17.22
CA PHE A 8 3.56 -17.09 18.42
C PHE A 8 4.42 -17.04 19.69
N ASP A 9 4.99 -15.87 19.99
CA ASP A 9 5.38 -15.56 21.37
C ASP A 9 4.63 -14.28 21.79
N PHE A 10 3.34 -14.45 22.11
CA PHE A 10 2.55 -13.43 22.80
C PHE A 10 2.85 -13.50 24.29
N GLU A 11 3.88 -12.81 24.76
CA GLU A 11 3.89 -12.32 26.14
C GLU A 11 3.04 -11.05 26.19
N SER A 12 2.10 -11.04 27.12
CA SER A 12 1.10 -10.03 27.41
C SER A 12 1.63 -8.59 27.29
N PHE A 13 1.19 -7.88 26.27
CA PHE A 13 1.27 -6.42 26.25
C PHE A 13 0.16 -5.87 27.15
N GLU A 14 0.54 -5.27 28.27
CA GLU A 14 -0.34 -4.34 28.99
C GLU A 14 -0.62 -3.15 28.05
N LEU A 15 -1.87 -3.03 27.63
CA LEU A 15 -2.39 -1.82 26.98
C LEU A 15 -2.31 -0.67 27.98
N LEU A 16 -1.27 0.13 27.88
CA LEU A 16 -1.17 1.41 28.57
C LEU A 16 -2.20 2.37 27.98
N ASP A 17 -3.10 2.86 28.86
CA ASP A 17 -4.03 3.95 28.62
C ASP A 17 -3.27 5.23 28.19
N ILE A 18 -3.06 5.42 26.88
CA ILE A 18 -2.45 6.63 26.30
C ILE A 18 -3.49 7.42 25.47
N PHE A 19 -4.77 7.14 25.60
CA PHE A 19 -5.80 7.72 24.71
C PHE A 19 -6.67 8.83 25.32
N ASP A 20 -6.24 9.51 26.38
CA ASP A 20 -7.11 10.47 27.10
C ASP A 20 -7.01 11.94 26.66
N ASP A 21 -6.27 12.33 25.62
CA ASP A 21 -6.09 13.76 25.27
C ASP A 21 -6.19 14.13 23.78
N PHE A 22 -6.88 13.36 22.93
CA PHE A 22 -7.16 13.79 21.57
C PHE A 22 -8.67 13.79 21.30
N ASP A 23 -9.30 14.95 21.46
CA ASP A 23 -10.61 15.26 20.88
C ASP A 23 -10.50 15.21 19.32
N TYR A 24 -10.41 14.02 18.74
CA TYR A 24 -10.64 13.83 17.33
C TYR A 24 -12.15 13.67 17.11
N GLU A 25 -12.79 14.67 16.52
CA GLU A 25 -14.06 14.45 15.84
C GLU A 25 -13.86 13.30 14.84
N ILE A 26 -14.39 12.12 15.17
CA ILE A 26 -14.41 10.97 14.26
C ILE A 26 -15.35 11.36 13.11
N LYS A 27 -14.81 11.95 12.05
CA LYS A 27 -15.52 12.10 10.79
C LYS A 27 -15.61 10.72 10.16
N GLU A 28 -16.81 10.33 9.74
CA GLU A 28 -16.92 9.13 8.90
C GLU A 28 -15.96 9.28 7.70
N PRO A 29 -15.15 8.26 7.40
CA PRO A 29 -14.25 8.32 6.26
C PRO A 29 -15.09 8.51 4.98
N LYS A 30 -14.60 9.33 4.05
CA LYS A 30 -15.20 9.48 2.72
C LYS A 30 -15.29 8.13 2.03
N SER A 31 -16.34 7.91 1.26
CA SER A 31 -16.44 6.74 0.37
C SER A 31 -15.33 6.78 -0.70
N ASN A 32 -15.04 5.62 -1.31
CA ASN A 32 -14.06 5.57 -2.40
C ASN A 32 -14.45 6.46 -3.58
N ASP A 33 -15.74 6.53 -3.92
CA ASP A 33 -16.24 7.38 -5.02
C ASP A 33 -16.02 8.86 -4.73
N GLU A 34 -16.35 9.33 -3.50
CA GLU A 34 -16.08 10.72 -3.11
C GLU A 34 -14.57 11.05 -3.11
N MET A 35 -13.72 10.08 -2.75
CA MET A 35 -12.27 10.27 -2.81
C MET A 35 -11.76 10.32 -4.25
N LEU A 36 -12.34 9.52 -5.14
CA LEU A 36 -12.01 9.55 -6.57
C LEU A 36 -12.46 10.86 -7.22
N ASP A 37 -13.65 11.37 -6.88
CA ASP A 37 -14.13 12.66 -7.37
C ASP A 37 -13.16 13.79 -6.97
N ASP A 38 -12.78 13.86 -5.69
CA ASP A 38 -11.78 14.83 -5.21
C ASP A 38 -10.44 14.69 -5.97
N LEU A 39 -10.01 13.44 -6.21
CA LEU A 39 -8.77 13.13 -6.89
C LEU A 39 -8.80 13.59 -8.36
N PHE A 40 -9.92 13.34 -9.06
CA PHE A 40 -10.11 13.78 -10.45
C PHE A 40 -10.31 15.30 -10.59
N GLU A 41 -10.68 16.01 -9.53
CA GLU A 41 -10.66 17.46 -9.49
C GLU A 41 -9.23 18.03 -9.33
N ASN A 42 -8.29 17.25 -8.82
CA ASN A 42 -6.92 17.67 -8.56
C ASN A 42 -6.11 17.83 -9.85
N GLU A 43 -5.70 19.06 -10.16
CA GLU A 43 -4.94 19.40 -11.38
C GLU A 43 -3.58 18.67 -11.47
N ASP A 44 -2.93 18.38 -10.35
CA ASP A 44 -1.68 17.63 -10.34
C ASP A 44 -1.91 16.15 -10.64
N PHE A 45 -3.02 15.57 -10.20
CA PHE A 45 -3.41 14.21 -10.54
C PHE A 45 -3.77 14.08 -12.03
N LYS A 46 -4.54 15.00 -12.58
CA LYS A 46 -4.88 15.05 -14.03
C LYS A 46 -3.64 14.99 -14.91
N LYS A 47 -2.55 15.68 -14.52
CA LYS A 47 -1.28 15.66 -15.28
C LYS A 47 -0.65 14.27 -15.37
N VAL A 48 -0.82 13.43 -14.36
CA VAL A 48 -0.17 12.11 -14.27
C VAL A 48 -1.09 10.95 -14.55
N TYR A 49 -2.41 11.17 -14.63
CA TYR A 49 -3.39 10.11 -14.83
C TYR A 49 -3.07 9.24 -16.05
N ASN A 50 -2.81 9.84 -17.21
CA ASN A 50 -2.43 9.09 -18.40
C ASN A 50 -1.13 8.28 -18.22
N ARG A 51 -0.18 8.75 -17.39
CA ARG A 51 1.04 8.00 -17.06
C ARG A 51 0.74 6.76 -16.24
N ILE A 52 -0.24 6.87 -15.33
CA ILE A 52 -0.69 5.73 -14.52
C ILE A 52 -1.35 4.71 -15.42
N LEU A 53 -2.24 5.13 -16.32
CA LEU A 53 -2.90 4.23 -17.29
C LEU A 53 -1.88 3.57 -18.24
N ASP A 54 -0.95 4.33 -18.80
CA ASP A 54 0.13 3.80 -19.65
C ASP A 54 0.95 2.73 -18.91
N HIS A 55 1.26 2.97 -17.64
CA HIS A 55 1.97 2.01 -16.81
C HIS A 55 1.13 0.76 -16.55
N PHE A 56 -0.15 0.94 -16.19
CA PHE A 56 -1.09 -0.14 -15.96
C PHE A 56 -1.21 -1.05 -17.18
N PHE A 57 -1.56 -0.50 -18.35
CA PHE A 57 -1.74 -1.30 -19.58
C PHE A 57 -0.46 -2.00 -20.04
N LYS A 58 0.70 -1.36 -19.82
CA LYS A 58 1.99 -1.95 -20.14
C LYS A 58 2.35 -3.12 -19.21
N HIS A 59 2.02 -3.02 -17.91
CA HIS A 59 2.54 -3.94 -16.89
C HIS A 59 1.50 -4.90 -16.30
N ARG A 60 0.21 -4.79 -16.63
CA ARG A 60 -0.86 -5.64 -16.08
C ARG A 60 -0.65 -7.16 -16.27
N LYS A 61 0.20 -7.56 -17.21
CA LYS A 61 0.60 -8.96 -17.45
C LYS A 61 2.08 -9.21 -17.13
N SER A 62 2.77 -8.23 -16.59
CA SER A 62 4.18 -8.38 -16.24
C SER A 62 4.34 -9.30 -15.03
N LYS A 63 5.41 -10.11 -15.07
CA LYS A 63 5.84 -10.91 -13.91
C LYS A 63 6.93 -10.21 -13.10
N LYS A 64 7.28 -8.99 -13.47
CA LYS A 64 8.32 -8.19 -12.78
C LYS A 64 7.75 -6.86 -12.38
N GLU A 65 8.18 -6.36 -11.24
CA GLU A 65 7.89 -5.01 -10.83
C GLU A 65 8.71 -3.99 -11.64
N GLU A 66 8.09 -2.87 -11.98
CA GLU A 66 8.75 -1.69 -12.52
C GLU A 66 8.39 -0.49 -11.66
N LEU A 67 9.37 0.31 -11.28
CA LEU A 67 9.18 1.62 -10.65
C LEU A 67 9.44 2.72 -11.68
N VAL A 68 8.49 3.64 -11.77
CA VAL A 68 8.60 4.87 -12.56
C VAL A 68 8.40 6.07 -11.64
N VAL A 69 9.29 7.04 -11.69
CA VAL A 69 9.20 8.28 -10.93
C VAL A 69 9.04 9.44 -11.88
N VAL A 70 8.01 10.26 -11.65
CA VAL A 70 7.62 11.39 -12.51
C VAL A 70 7.71 12.67 -11.73
N SER A 71 8.30 13.70 -12.34
CA SER A 71 8.42 15.04 -11.76
C SER A 71 7.12 15.84 -11.90
N LYS A 72 7.02 16.96 -11.17
CA LYS A 72 5.92 17.95 -11.30
C LYS A 72 5.78 18.54 -12.71
N GLU A 73 6.83 18.47 -13.52
CA GLU A 73 6.81 18.85 -14.93
C GLU A 73 6.31 17.71 -15.85
N ASN A 74 5.77 16.63 -15.28
CA ASN A 74 5.31 15.44 -15.99
C ASN A 74 6.42 14.74 -16.81
N LYS A 75 7.69 14.82 -16.35
CA LYS A 75 8.83 14.12 -16.95
C LYS A 75 9.18 12.88 -16.15
N ILE A 76 9.43 11.76 -16.83
CA ILE A 76 9.99 10.59 -16.18
C ILE A 76 11.45 10.90 -15.82
N ILE A 77 11.73 10.97 -14.52
CA ILE A 77 13.07 11.25 -13.99
C ILE A 77 13.80 9.98 -13.58
N PHE A 78 13.07 8.88 -13.41
CA PHE A 78 13.66 7.61 -13.07
C PHE A 78 12.76 6.45 -13.53
N ARG A 79 13.39 5.34 -13.95
CA ARG A 79 12.73 4.07 -14.28
C ARG A 79 13.64 2.90 -13.93
N LYS A 80 13.11 1.88 -13.25
CA LYS A 80 13.85 0.67 -12.93
C LYS A 80 12.93 -0.54 -12.90
N THR A 81 13.38 -1.62 -13.50
CA THR A 81 12.73 -2.94 -13.38
C THR A 81 13.41 -3.74 -12.27
N GLY A 82 12.61 -4.29 -11.38
CA GLY A 82 13.01 -5.18 -10.30
C GLY A 82 12.85 -6.65 -10.66
N ASN A 83 12.58 -7.47 -9.65
CA ASN A 83 12.20 -8.88 -9.81
C ASN A 83 10.66 -9.03 -9.68
N ASP A 84 10.18 -10.22 -9.38
CA ASP A 84 8.76 -10.54 -9.19
C ASP A 84 8.15 -10.09 -7.85
N LYS A 85 8.99 -9.58 -6.94
CA LYS A 85 8.58 -9.25 -5.55
C LYS A 85 8.98 -7.84 -5.12
N THR A 86 10.02 -7.28 -5.70
CA THR A 86 10.57 -6.00 -5.25
C THR A 86 11.25 -5.23 -6.37
N VAL A 87 11.08 -3.93 -6.36
CA VAL A 87 11.94 -2.98 -7.07
C VAL A 87 12.67 -2.12 -6.04
N GLN A 88 14.00 -2.27 -5.98
CA GLN A 88 14.80 -1.48 -5.07
C GLN A 88 14.89 -0.03 -5.54
N ILE A 89 14.63 0.90 -4.64
CA ILE A 89 14.89 2.32 -4.87
C ILE A 89 16.42 2.51 -4.88
N PRO A 90 17.00 2.99 -5.98
CA PRO A 90 18.44 3.12 -6.07
C PRO A 90 18.94 4.33 -5.29
N LEU A 91 20.23 4.27 -4.93
CA LEU A 91 20.90 5.36 -4.22
C LEU A 91 20.87 6.68 -5.01
N GLU A 92 20.87 6.59 -6.36
CA GLU A 92 20.81 7.73 -7.25
C GLU A 92 19.54 8.57 -7.04
N LEU A 93 18.41 7.93 -6.72
CA LEU A 93 17.18 8.66 -6.42
C LEU A 93 17.33 9.47 -5.12
N TYR A 94 18.05 8.95 -4.12
CA TYR A 94 18.36 9.68 -2.88
C TYR A 94 19.35 10.84 -3.11
N MET A 95 20.10 10.80 -4.20
CA MET A 95 21.04 11.87 -4.58
C MET A 95 20.41 12.96 -5.45
N LEU A 96 19.17 12.80 -5.90
CA LEU A 96 18.44 13.87 -6.58
C LEU A 96 18.29 15.05 -5.62
N LYS A 97 18.86 16.21 -5.98
CA LYS A 97 18.89 17.39 -5.12
C LYS A 97 17.53 17.99 -4.81
N ASN A 98 16.48 17.60 -5.52
CA ASN A 98 15.15 18.20 -5.45
C ASN A 98 14.06 17.13 -5.31
N TYR A 99 14.01 16.44 -4.13
CA TYR A 99 12.88 15.53 -3.83
C TYR A 99 11.50 16.21 -3.91
N LYS A 100 11.46 17.54 -3.71
CA LYS A 100 10.23 18.34 -3.79
C LYS A 100 9.61 18.40 -5.18
N ASP A 101 10.33 17.91 -6.19
CA ASP A 101 9.88 17.92 -7.59
C ASP A 101 9.26 16.60 -8.03
N ILE A 102 9.15 15.61 -7.14
CA ILE A 102 8.46 14.35 -7.46
C ILE A 102 6.97 14.56 -7.32
N LEU A 103 6.25 14.31 -8.41
CA LEU A 103 4.80 14.36 -8.42
C LEU A 103 4.20 13.01 -8.10
N ILE A 104 4.71 11.94 -8.73
CA ILE A 104 4.21 10.59 -8.50
C ILE A 104 5.30 9.53 -8.61
N MET A 105 5.17 8.50 -7.77
CA MET A 105 5.90 7.24 -7.87
C MET A 105 4.91 6.15 -8.28
N ILE A 106 5.14 5.50 -9.42
CA ILE A 106 4.26 4.46 -9.98
C ILE A 106 5.00 3.14 -9.99
N HIS A 107 4.41 2.07 -9.45
CA HIS A 107 4.93 0.72 -9.59
C HIS A 107 3.81 -0.31 -9.70
N ASN A 108 4.13 -1.50 -10.17
CA ASN A 108 3.16 -2.59 -10.27
C ASN A 108 3.49 -3.72 -9.29
N HIS A 109 2.42 -4.36 -8.79
CA HIS A 109 2.46 -5.60 -8.01
C HIS A 109 1.99 -6.77 -8.87
N PRO A 110 2.88 -7.56 -9.49
CA PRO A 110 2.49 -8.60 -10.45
C PRO A 110 1.53 -9.67 -9.90
N ASN A 111 1.65 -9.96 -8.61
CA ASN A 111 0.87 -11.02 -7.94
C ASN A 111 0.19 -10.51 -6.66
N GLY A 112 0.13 -9.20 -6.45
CA GLY A 112 -0.36 -8.59 -5.21
C GLY A 112 -1.61 -7.73 -5.44
N GLY A 113 -2.19 -7.27 -4.32
CA GLY A 113 -3.20 -6.22 -4.31
C GLY A 113 -2.59 -4.83 -4.53
N VAL A 114 -3.44 -3.84 -4.70
CA VAL A 114 -3.02 -2.44 -4.91
C VAL A 114 -2.96 -1.62 -3.63
N ILE A 115 -3.32 -2.21 -2.49
CA ILE A 115 -3.10 -1.55 -1.19
C ILE A 115 -1.60 -1.40 -0.98
N PRO A 116 -1.12 -0.18 -0.63
CA PRO A 116 0.30 0.06 -0.47
C PRO A 116 0.88 -0.75 0.69
N SER A 117 2.07 -1.28 0.50
CA SER A 117 2.84 -1.86 1.58
C SER A 117 3.47 -0.78 2.45
N GLU A 118 3.94 -1.16 3.64
CA GLU A 118 4.70 -0.27 4.52
C GLU A 118 5.88 0.39 3.81
N SER A 119 6.61 -0.37 3.00
CA SER A 119 7.74 0.14 2.23
C SER A 119 7.33 1.14 1.15
N ASP A 120 6.18 0.95 0.52
CA ASP A 120 5.65 1.87 -0.48
C ASP A 120 5.28 3.20 0.17
N VAL A 121 4.55 3.16 1.29
CA VAL A 121 4.21 4.38 2.05
C VAL A 121 5.47 5.11 2.51
N CYS A 122 6.41 4.38 3.12
CA CYS A 122 7.67 4.96 3.56
C CYS A 122 8.46 5.60 2.41
N ALA A 123 8.46 4.99 1.23
CA ALA A 123 9.12 5.56 0.05
C ALA A 123 8.43 6.86 -0.39
N ILE A 124 7.11 6.84 -0.55
CA ILE A 124 6.32 8.01 -0.98
C ILE A 124 6.52 9.19 -0.02
N VAL A 125 6.44 8.94 1.30
CA VAL A 125 6.63 9.99 2.32
C VAL A 125 8.09 10.48 2.37
N ASN A 126 9.08 9.59 2.34
CA ASN A 126 10.49 9.97 2.39
C ASN A 126 10.93 10.78 1.17
N PHE A 127 10.41 10.47 0.01
CA PHE A 127 10.67 11.23 -1.23
C PHE A 127 9.72 12.40 -1.44
N GLN A 128 8.81 12.65 -0.49
CA GLN A 128 7.82 13.73 -0.56
C GLN A 128 7.04 13.73 -1.89
N SER A 129 6.82 12.54 -2.45
CA SER A 129 5.96 12.38 -3.61
C SER A 129 4.54 12.79 -3.25
N VAL A 130 3.87 13.55 -4.12
CA VAL A 130 2.48 13.95 -3.87
C VAL A 130 1.56 12.74 -3.97
N PHE A 131 1.83 11.87 -4.93
CA PHE A 131 1.07 10.64 -5.14
C PHE A 131 1.98 9.41 -5.16
N GLY A 132 1.42 8.26 -4.82
CA GLY A 132 1.89 6.94 -5.16
C GLY A 132 0.83 6.21 -5.96
N ALA A 133 1.20 5.49 -7.01
CA ALA A 133 0.29 4.63 -7.73
C ALA A 133 0.81 3.19 -7.75
N ILE A 134 -0.06 2.26 -7.38
CA ILE A 134 0.22 0.83 -7.38
C ILE A 134 -0.74 0.18 -8.36
N THR A 135 -0.22 -0.57 -9.32
CA THR A 135 -1.04 -1.24 -10.33
C THR A 135 -0.90 -2.75 -10.22
N ASN A 136 -1.96 -3.49 -10.53
CA ASN A 136 -1.90 -4.94 -10.72
C ASN A 136 -2.56 -5.33 -12.04
N SER A 137 -3.10 -6.54 -12.15
CA SER A 137 -3.70 -7.04 -13.40
C SER A 137 -5.00 -6.34 -13.80
N ASN A 138 -5.77 -5.81 -12.82
CA ASN A 138 -7.12 -5.29 -13.01
C ASN A 138 -7.51 -4.10 -12.13
N GLN A 139 -6.58 -3.61 -11.31
CA GLN A 139 -6.82 -2.53 -10.35
C GLN A 139 -5.68 -1.52 -10.37
N ILE A 140 -6.00 -0.28 -10.01
CA ILE A 140 -5.06 0.79 -9.71
C ILE A 140 -5.39 1.32 -8.33
N GLY A 141 -4.41 1.33 -7.42
CA GLY A 141 -4.48 2.01 -6.13
C GLY A 141 -3.72 3.33 -6.19
N ILE A 142 -4.29 4.38 -5.62
CA ILE A 142 -3.69 5.70 -5.52
C ILE A 142 -3.54 6.07 -4.06
N LEU A 143 -2.31 6.37 -3.65
CA LEU A 143 -2.00 6.91 -2.34
C LEU A 143 -1.70 8.41 -2.48
N GLU A 144 -2.51 9.25 -1.86
CA GLU A 144 -2.24 10.67 -1.71
C GLU A 144 -1.38 10.90 -0.46
N ASN A 145 -0.36 11.72 -0.59
CA ASN A 145 0.53 12.07 0.51
C ASN A 145 0.48 13.60 0.74
N ASN A 146 -0.20 13.99 1.81
CA ASN A 146 -0.32 15.38 2.24
C ASN A 146 0.87 15.87 3.09
N ASN A 147 1.86 15.01 3.33
CA ASN A 147 3.03 15.37 4.12
C ASN A 147 4.00 16.22 3.31
N LYS A 148 4.36 17.38 3.87
CA LYS A 148 5.36 18.28 3.28
C LYS A 148 6.79 17.94 3.70
N LYS A 149 6.97 16.96 4.57
CA LYS A 149 8.26 16.50 5.13
C LYS A 149 8.20 15.00 5.39
N PRO A 150 9.35 14.31 5.38
CA PRO A 150 9.43 12.94 5.87
C PRO A 150 8.92 12.82 7.31
N PHE A 151 8.42 11.64 7.68
CA PHE A 151 8.02 11.38 9.06
C PHE A 151 9.19 11.60 10.03
N GLU A 152 8.95 12.35 11.08
CA GLU A 152 9.86 12.40 12.23
C GLU A 152 9.96 11.02 12.89
N LYS A 153 11.04 10.75 13.60
CA LYS A 153 11.34 9.42 14.15
C LYS A 153 10.23 8.83 15.01
N ASN A 154 9.61 9.64 15.86
CA ASN A 154 8.48 9.25 16.70
C ASN A 154 7.21 8.98 15.89
N ILE A 155 6.87 9.84 14.93
CA ILE A 155 5.73 9.67 14.03
C ILE A 155 5.92 8.41 13.19
N ARG A 156 7.13 8.20 12.66
CA ARG A 156 7.44 6.97 11.90
C ARG A 156 7.25 5.72 12.74
N LYS A 157 7.63 5.74 14.02
CA LYS A 157 7.44 4.60 14.92
C LYS A 157 5.94 4.29 15.09
N LEU A 158 5.14 5.29 15.40
CA LEU A 158 3.68 5.14 15.55
C LEU A 158 3.03 4.65 14.25
N PHE A 159 3.42 5.22 13.11
CA PHE A 159 2.97 4.76 11.80
C PHE A 159 3.27 3.27 11.58
N LEU A 160 4.47 2.81 11.89
CA LEU A 160 4.86 1.41 11.72
C LEU A 160 4.05 0.48 12.63
N GLU A 161 3.78 0.90 13.87
CA GLU A 161 2.93 0.17 14.81
C GLU A 161 1.49 0.06 14.30
N ASP A 162 0.87 1.14 13.83
CA ASP A 162 -0.47 1.12 13.25
C ASP A 162 -0.55 0.30 11.95
N PHE A 163 0.49 0.37 11.14
CA PHE A 163 0.55 -0.42 9.90
C PHE A 163 0.69 -1.91 10.21
N GLU A 164 1.43 -2.28 11.26
CA GLU A 164 1.53 -3.66 11.71
C GLU A 164 0.18 -4.16 12.24
N LEU A 165 -0.55 -3.35 13.01
CA LEU A 165 -1.92 -3.67 13.46
C LEU A 165 -2.87 -3.87 12.27
N PHE A 166 -2.80 -3.02 11.26
CA PHE A 166 -3.57 -3.19 10.03
C PHE A 166 -3.30 -4.55 9.35
N LYS A 167 -2.03 -4.95 9.23
CA LYS A 167 -1.67 -6.27 8.69
C LYS A 167 -2.19 -7.42 9.55
N LEU A 168 -2.06 -7.31 10.88
CA LEU A 168 -2.53 -8.33 11.81
C LEU A 168 -4.05 -8.53 11.70
N ASP A 169 -4.83 -7.46 11.53
CA ASP A 169 -6.26 -7.55 11.34
C ASP A 169 -6.62 -8.29 10.04
N ILE A 170 -5.87 -8.05 8.95
CA ILE A 170 -6.05 -8.82 7.71
C ILE A 170 -5.77 -10.31 7.95
N TYR A 171 -4.67 -10.65 8.62
CA TYR A 171 -4.35 -12.05 8.94
C TYR A 171 -5.41 -12.69 9.82
N TYR A 172 -5.92 -11.97 10.81
CA TYR A 172 -6.99 -12.45 11.69
C TYR A 172 -8.29 -12.75 10.92
N LYS A 173 -8.68 -11.86 10.00
CA LYS A 173 -9.85 -12.07 9.13
C LYS A 173 -9.67 -13.30 8.23
N ILE A 174 -8.48 -13.50 7.68
CA ILE A 174 -8.15 -14.68 6.89
C ILE A 174 -8.21 -15.95 7.74
N ASP A 175 -7.64 -15.93 8.94
CA ASP A 175 -7.67 -17.09 9.84
C ASP A 175 -9.11 -17.46 10.24
N ILE A 176 -10.01 -16.50 10.45
CA ILE A 176 -11.44 -16.75 10.69
C ILE A 176 -12.10 -17.37 9.46
N GLU A 177 -11.95 -16.73 8.30
CA GLU A 177 -12.62 -17.14 7.06
C GLU A 177 -12.20 -18.55 6.63
N PHE A 178 -10.92 -18.87 6.77
CA PHE A 178 -10.35 -20.14 6.32
C PHE A 178 -10.05 -21.13 7.44
N SER A 179 -10.51 -20.89 8.68
CA SER A 179 -10.22 -21.73 9.85
C SER A 179 -10.56 -23.21 9.63
N ASN A 180 -11.70 -23.50 9.03
CA ASN A 180 -12.12 -24.88 8.75
C ASN A 180 -11.20 -25.55 7.72
N MET A 181 -10.75 -24.83 6.71
CA MET A 181 -9.82 -25.31 5.70
C MET A 181 -8.45 -25.59 6.30
N PHE A 182 -7.92 -24.66 7.13
CA PHE A 182 -6.63 -24.83 7.81
C PHE A 182 -6.64 -26.03 8.76
N ASN A 183 -7.72 -26.26 9.50
CA ASN A 183 -7.85 -27.42 10.37
C ASN A 183 -7.82 -28.74 9.60
N LEU A 184 -8.48 -28.81 8.42
CA LEU A 184 -8.46 -30.00 7.57
C LEU A 184 -7.10 -30.26 6.91
N ILE A 185 -6.32 -29.22 6.64
CA ILE A 185 -5.04 -29.31 5.96
C ILE A 185 -3.90 -29.54 6.95
N ASN A 186 -3.97 -28.95 8.16
CA ASN A 186 -2.90 -28.98 9.16
C ASN A 186 -2.53 -30.42 9.61
N ASP A 187 -3.52 -31.33 9.57
CA ASP A 187 -3.29 -32.74 9.91
C ASP A 187 -2.63 -33.56 8.79
N LYS A 188 -2.51 -33.00 7.57
CA LYS A 188 -2.12 -33.75 6.36
C LYS A 188 -1.01 -33.12 5.53
N CYS A 189 -0.61 -31.87 5.80
CA CYS A 189 0.33 -31.14 4.97
C CYS A 189 1.61 -30.76 5.69
N ASP A 190 2.70 -30.70 4.92
CA ASP A 190 3.95 -30.07 5.34
C ASP A 190 3.71 -28.59 5.69
N ARG A 191 4.32 -28.13 6.77
CA ARG A 191 4.23 -26.75 7.26
C ARG A 191 4.60 -25.71 6.18
N ALA A 192 5.57 -26.03 5.32
CA ALA A 192 5.97 -25.15 4.21
C ALA A 192 4.85 -24.95 3.18
N ILE A 193 4.04 -25.97 2.91
CA ILE A 193 2.88 -25.88 2.02
C ILE A 193 1.79 -25.03 2.66
N LEU A 194 1.57 -25.17 3.94
CA LEU A 194 0.61 -24.36 4.70
C LEU A 194 0.98 -22.88 4.68
N ASP A 195 2.27 -22.55 4.88
CA ASP A 195 2.76 -21.18 4.85
C ASP A 195 2.60 -20.55 3.45
N LEU A 196 2.89 -21.33 2.38
CA LEU A 196 2.65 -20.87 1.00
C LEU A 196 1.18 -20.62 0.70
N LEU A 197 0.29 -21.50 1.21
CA LEU A 197 -1.15 -21.34 1.07
C LEU A 197 -1.64 -20.06 1.79
N LYS A 198 -1.18 -19.81 3.02
CA LYS A 198 -1.52 -18.59 3.77
C LYS A 198 -1.09 -17.33 3.03
N VAL A 199 0.10 -17.30 2.46
CA VAL A 199 0.58 -16.18 1.64
C VAL A 199 -0.30 -15.98 0.40
N SER A 200 -0.67 -17.05 -0.29
CA SER A 200 -1.55 -16.97 -1.46
C SER A 200 -2.95 -16.45 -1.08
N LEU A 201 -3.50 -16.93 0.04
CA LEU A 201 -4.79 -16.48 0.55
C LEU A 201 -4.75 -15.02 0.99
N PHE A 202 -3.65 -14.58 1.58
CA PHE A 202 -3.45 -13.17 1.95
C PHE A 202 -3.57 -12.24 0.73
N TYR A 203 -2.86 -12.54 -0.36
CA TYR A 203 -2.98 -11.73 -1.57
C TYR A 203 -4.37 -11.82 -2.22
N SER A 204 -4.98 -13.01 -2.24
CA SER A 204 -6.34 -13.19 -2.75
C SER A 204 -7.35 -12.41 -1.93
N TYR A 205 -7.19 -12.42 -0.59
CA TYR A 205 -8.05 -11.68 0.31
C TYR A 205 -7.96 -10.16 0.05
N ILE A 206 -6.77 -9.61 -0.08
CA ILE A 206 -6.56 -8.19 -0.35
C ILE A 206 -7.22 -7.79 -1.69
N ILE A 207 -7.09 -8.61 -2.73
CA ILE A 207 -7.66 -8.30 -4.04
C ILE A 207 -9.20 -8.29 -4.00
N ASN A 208 -9.80 -9.24 -3.27
CA ASN A 208 -11.25 -9.44 -3.26
C ASN A 208 -11.98 -8.54 -2.24
N ASN A 209 -11.28 -8.00 -1.24
CA ASN A 209 -11.86 -7.18 -0.17
C ASN A 209 -11.30 -5.76 -0.16
N ILE A 210 -10.96 -5.23 -1.35
CA ILE A 210 -10.29 -3.93 -1.49
C ILE A 210 -11.10 -2.79 -0.87
N GLU A 211 -12.43 -2.81 -0.97
CA GLU A 211 -13.31 -1.78 -0.41
C GLU A 211 -13.20 -1.71 1.11
N GLU A 212 -13.39 -2.84 1.79
CA GLU A 212 -13.28 -2.92 3.25
C GLU A 212 -11.89 -2.51 3.72
N LEU A 213 -10.85 -3.03 3.05
CA LEU A 213 -9.47 -2.77 3.41
C LEU A 213 -9.04 -1.33 3.11
N SER A 214 -9.58 -0.70 2.06
CA SER A 214 -9.38 0.71 1.77
C SER A 214 -9.94 1.59 2.87
N ASN A 215 -11.16 1.30 3.33
CA ASN A 215 -11.80 2.01 4.43
C ASN A 215 -11.00 1.87 5.74
N ASP A 216 -10.57 0.67 6.10
CA ASP A 216 -9.74 0.43 7.29
C ASP A 216 -8.36 1.09 7.16
N PHE A 217 -7.73 1.03 5.99
CA PHE A 217 -6.48 1.74 5.72
C PHE A 217 -6.64 3.25 5.93
N ASN A 218 -7.67 3.86 5.33
CA ASN A 218 -7.91 5.29 5.44
C ASN A 218 -8.21 5.71 6.89
N PHE A 219 -9.05 4.96 7.60
CA PHE A 219 -9.34 5.21 9.01
C PHE A 219 -8.07 5.28 9.87
N ARG A 220 -7.10 4.38 9.62
CA ARG A 220 -5.85 4.32 10.38
C ARG A 220 -4.81 5.33 9.92
N MET A 221 -4.77 5.62 8.60
CA MET A 221 -3.66 6.34 7.98
C MET A 221 -3.92 7.83 7.74
N GLU A 222 -5.18 8.28 7.81
CA GLU A 222 -5.53 9.70 7.62
C GLU A 222 -4.82 10.62 8.62
N LYS A 223 -4.66 10.20 9.89
CA LYS A 223 -3.90 10.94 10.91
C LYS A 223 -2.43 11.15 10.56
N TYR A 224 -1.89 10.37 9.63
CA TYR A 224 -0.55 10.52 9.07
C TYR A 224 -0.54 11.31 7.76
N GLY A 225 -1.65 11.96 7.39
CA GLY A 225 -1.78 12.73 6.15
C GLY A 225 -1.79 11.88 4.90
N LEU A 226 -2.24 10.64 5.00
CA LEU A 226 -2.30 9.67 3.90
C LEU A 226 -3.76 9.35 3.60
N LYS A 227 -4.11 9.29 2.29
CA LYS A 227 -5.41 8.84 1.80
C LYS A 227 -5.21 7.86 0.67
N PHE A 228 -6.02 6.82 0.65
CA PHE A 228 -5.96 5.76 -0.36
C PHE A 228 -7.31 5.62 -1.07
N SER A 229 -7.27 5.62 -2.39
CA SER A 229 -8.40 5.30 -3.28
C SER A 229 -7.99 4.25 -4.31
N TYR A 230 -8.98 3.61 -4.95
CA TYR A 230 -8.72 2.58 -5.93
C TYR A 230 -9.73 2.63 -7.08
N MET A 231 -9.32 2.11 -8.24
CA MET A 231 -10.13 2.00 -9.45
C MET A 231 -10.00 0.59 -10.04
N TYR A 232 -11.06 0.08 -10.62
CA TYR A 232 -11.04 -1.13 -11.44
C TYR A 232 -10.82 -0.82 -12.92
N GLU A 233 -10.37 -1.80 -13.70
CA GLU A 233 -10.17 -1.64 -15.16
C GLU A 233 -11.44 -1.13 -15.89
N GLY A 234 -12.65 -1.45 -15.38
CA GLY A 234 -13.93 -0.99 -15.93
C GLY A 234 -14.26 0.48 -15.67
N ASP A 235 -13.58 1.12 -14.72
CA ASP A 235 -13.85 2.49 -14.29
C ASP A 235 -13.00 3.52 -15.06
N PHE A 236 -12.06 3.04 -15.90
CA PHE A 236 -11.19 3.94 -16.64
C PHE A 236 -11.95 4.60 -17.78
N GLU A 237 -12.19 5.90 -17.68
CA GLU A 237 -12.61 6.72 -18.81
C GLU A 237 -11.46 6.78 -19.83
N VAL A 238 -11.66 6.16 -21.00
CA VAL A 238 -10.72 6.15 -22.13
C VAL A 238 -10.97 7.37 -23.01
#